data_5b8810fc001dfee3af3d6fca99011216
#
_entry.id   5b8810fc001dfee3af3d6fca99011216
#
_cell.length_a   1.000
_cell.length_b   1.000
_cell.length_c   1.000
_cell.angle_alpha   90.00
_cell.angle_beta   90.00
_cell.angle_gamma   90.00
#
_symmetry.space_group_name_H-M   'P 1'
#
loop_
_entity.id
_entity.type
_entity.pdbx_description
1 polymer ?
#
loop_
_entity_poly.entity_id
_entity_poly.type
_entity_poly.pdbx_seq_one_letter_code
_entity_poly.pdbx_strand_id
1 'polypeptide(L)'
;MNRSRFKLDQNHAPIHEALEKFLRMRVVPFDVPGHKRGRGNPELTEFLGQKCVGVDVNSMKPLDNLCHPVSVIREAEELAADAFGAAHAFLMVGGTTSSVQTMVLTACKRGDEIILPRNVHRSVLNALVLCGAIPVYVNPEVDQRLGISLGMRREQVAKAIKEHPNAVAVLVNNPTYYGICSDLRAIVRMAHEAGMLCLADEAHGTHFYFGGGLPVSAMAAGADMASVSMHKSGGSLTQSSLLLTGPGVHAGYVRQIINLTQTTSGSYLLMSSLDISRRNLAQRGRQIFHQVADMAEYAREEINAIGGYYAFGKELVNGDSVFDFDITKLSVHTLDIGLAGIEVYDILRDEYDIQIEFGDIGNILAYLSIGDRAQEIERLVSALAEIRRRFQKDKSGLLDQEYIDPQVVTSPQEAFYAEKCSLPFRETEGKVCSEFVMCYPPGIPILAPGERITPEILDYLEYAKAKGCNMTGPEDPDILRLNVLAGR
;
A
#
# COMPACT_ATOMS: atom_id res chain seq x y z
N MET A 1 -18.69 8.56 -33.19
CA MET A 1 -18.50 7.25 -32.53
C MET A 1 -17.31 7.36 -31.59
N ASN A 2 -17.53 7.47 -30.28
CA ASN A 2 -16.43 7.39 -29.32
C ASN A 2 -15.84 5.98 -29.43
N ARG A 3 -14.60 5.85 -29.95
CA ARG A 3 -13.85 4.59 -29.87
C ARG A 3 -13.74 4.21 -28.39
N SER A 4 -14.18 3.01 -28.03
CA SER A 4 -14.01 2.47 -26.69
C SER A 4 -12.55 2.64 -26.28
N ARG A 5 -12.30 3.14 -25.08
CA ARG A 5 -10.96 3.26 -24.49
C ARG A 5 -10.31 1.87 -24.36
N PHE A 6 -11.13 0.86 -24.21
CA PHE A 6 -10.74 -0.53 -23.96
C PHE A 6 -10.87 -1.36 -25.24
N LYS A 7 -10.01 -2.38 -25.37
CA LYS A 7 -10.00 -3.34 -26.49
C LYS A 7 -11.05 -4.44 -26.28
N LEU A 8 -11.29 -4.82 -25.00
CA LEU A 8 -12.22 -5.86 -24.61
C LEU A 8 -13.53 -5.25 -24.08
N ASP A 9 -14.61 -6.04 -24.09
CA ASP A 9 -15.89 -5.61 -23.53
C ASP A 9 -15.87 -5.62 -22.00
N GLN A 10 -15.71 -4.46 -21.41
CA GLN A 10 -15.63 -4.27 -19.97
C GLN A 10 -16.98 -4.40 -19.24
N ASN A 11 -18.07 -4.74 -19.93
CA ASN A 11 -19.39 -4.95 -19.30
C ASN A 11 -19.48 -6.30 -18.58
N HIS A 12 -18.65 -7.26 -18.94
CA HIS A 12 -18.60 -8.59 -18.33
C HIS A 12 -17.86 -8.62 -17.01
N ALA A 13 -18.27 -9.51 -16.11
CA ALA A 13 -17.57 -9.91 -14.90
C ALA A 13 -17.61 -11.45 -14.80
N PRO A 14 -16.68 -12.15 -15.48
CA PRO A 14 -16.75 -13.60 -15.73
C PRO A 14 -16.85 -14.44 -14.45
N ILE A 15 -16.11 -14.07 -13.40
CA ILE A 15 -16.13 -14.80 -12.12
C ILE A 15 -17.48 -14.61 -11.44
N HIS A 16 -18.00 -13.39 -11.38
CA HIS A 16 -19.30 -13.09 -10.83
C HIS A 16 -20.41 -13.83 -11.59
N GLU A 17 -20.40 -13.78 -12.91
CA GLU A 17 -21.38 -14.43 -13.78
C GLU A 17 -21.36 -15.96 -13.61
N ALA A 18 -20.17 -16.56 -13.49
CA ALA A 18 -20.00 -17.99 -13.22
C ALA A 18 -20.55 -18.39 -11.84
N LEU A 19 -20.30 -17.59 -10.80
CA LEU A 19 -20.83 -17.83 -9.45
C LEU A 19 -22.37 -17.74 -9.43
N GLU A 20 -22.96 -16.74 -10.07
CA GLU A 20 -24.43 -16.62 -10.20
C GLU A 20 -25.03 -17.83 -10.92
N LYS A 21 -24.40 -18.29 -12.01
CA LYS A 21 -24.81 -19.50 -12.73
C LYS A 21 -24.71 -20.74 -11.84
N PHE A 22 -23.60 -20.88 -11.11
CA PHE A 22 -23.35 -22.02 -10.22
C PHE A 22 -24.38 -22.09 -9.08
N LEU A 23 -24.76 -20.96 -8.47
CA LEU A 23 -25.81 -20.91 -7.46
C LEU A 23 -27.16 -21.43 -7.97
N ARG A 24 -27.51 -21.13 -9.24
CA ARG A 24 -28.78 -21.59 -9.87
C ARG A 24 -28.82 -23.10 -10.12
N MET A 25 -27.65 -23.75 -10.23
CA MET A 25 -27.56 -25.19 -10.53
C MET A 25 -28.05 -26.09 -9.38
N ARG A 26 -28.21 -25.58 -8.16
CA ARG A 26 -28.64 -26.34 -6.96
C ARG A 26 -27.86 -27.61 -6.70
N VAL A 27 -26.54 -27.54 -6.95
CA VAL A 27 -25.64 -28.69 -6.77
C VAL A 27 -25.60 -29.13 -5.30
N VAL A 28 -25.66 -30.42 -5.04
CA VAL A 28 -25.48 -30.98 -3.69
C VAL A 28 -23.99 -30.94 -3.35
N PRO A 29 -23.55 -30.19 -2.31
CA PRO A 29 -22.14 -29.98 -2.02
C PRO A 29 -21.55 -31.11 -1.19
N PHE A 30 -20.65 -31.89 -1.81
CA PHE A 30 -19.69 -32.77 -1.13
C PHE A 30 -18.27 -32.25 -1.17
N ASP A 31 -18.10 -31.03 -1.71
CA ASP A 31 -16.86 -30.25 -1.82
C ASP A 31 -16.61 -29.41 -0.56
N VAL A 32 -15.44 -28.81 -0.45
CA VAL A 32 -15.10 -27.75 0.52
C VAL A 32 -15.60 -26.40 0.01
N PRO A 33 -15.87 -25.39 0.87
CA PRO A 33 -15.67 -25.35 2.33
C PRO A 33 -16.67 -26.18 3.15
N GLY A 34 -16.26 -26.53 4.39
CA GLY A 34 -17.04 -27.40 5.29
C GLY A 34 -18.40 -26.85 5.74
N HIS A 35 -18.62 -25.55 5.67
CA HIS A 35 -19.92 -24.93 5.99
C HIS A 35 -21.02 -25.28 4.96
N LYS A 36 -20.67 -25.91 3.83
CA LYS A 36 -21.62 -26.40 2.82
C LYS A 36 -22.67 -25.35 2.43
N ARG A 37 -22.19 -24.18 1.98
CA ARG A 37 -23.04 -23.02 1.62
C ARG A 37 -23.91 -22.53 2.78
N GLY A 38 -23.33 -22.52 3.98
CA GLY A 38 -23.95 -21.99 5.21
C GLY A 38 -24.69 -23.02 6.05
N ARG A 39 -25.06 -24.20 5.53
CA ARG A 39 -25.82 -25.21 6.28
C ARG A 39 -25.10 -25.76 7.51
N GLY A 40 -23.78 -25.85 7.44
CA GLY A 40 -22.94 -26.35 8.54
C GLY A 40 -22.60 -25.32 9.61
N ASN A 41 -22.92 -24.04 9.38
CA ASN A 41 -22.67 -22.95 10.33
C ASN A 41 -23.78 -21.89 10.21
N PRO A 42 -24.94 -22.11 10.87
CA PRO A 42 -26.05 -21.16 10.82
C PRO A 42 -25.73 -19.77 11.34
N GLU A 43 -24.93 -19.66 12.40
CA GLU A 43 -24.51 -18.37 12.98
C GLU A 43 -23.69 -17.54 12.00
N LEU A 44 -22.73 -18.16 11.30
CA LEU A 44 -21.99 -17.52 10.23
C LEU A 44 -22.91 -17.06 9.09
N THR A 45 -23.92 -17.86 8.77
CA THR A 45 -24.87 -17.55 7.70
C THR A 45 -25.77 -16.36 8.08
N GLU A 46 -26.21 -16.30 9.34
CA GLU A 46 -26.96 -15.16 9.88
C GLU A 46 -26.14 -13.89 9.83
N PHE A 47 -24.87 -13.96 10.26
CA PHE A 47 -23.95 -12.81 10.29
C PHE A 47 -23.60 -12.27 8.90
N LEU A 48 -23.22 -13.13 7.95
CA LEU A 48 -22.77 -12.71 6.61
C LEU A 48 -23.87 -12.66 5.57
N GLY A 49 -25.00 -13.26 5.80
CA GLY A 49 -26.09 -13.44 4.85
C GLY A 49 -25.90 -14.65 3.91
N GLN A 50 -27.01 -15.31 3.57
CA GLN A 50 -27.06 -16.53 2.78
C GLN A 50 -26.35 -16.38 1.41
N LYS A 51 -26.46 -15.23 0.77
CA LYS A 51 -25.85 -15.00 -0.55
C LYS A 51 -24.31 -14.98 -0.45
N CYS A 52 -23.77 -14.32 0.56
CA CYS A 52 -22.34 -14.23 0.79
C CYS A 52 -21.74 -15.62 1.04
N VAL A 53 -22.30 -16.36 1.99
CA VAL A 53 -21.81 -17.72 2.32
C VAL A 53 -22.06 -18.70 1.17
N GLY A 54 -23.13 -18.47 0.37
CA GLY A 54 -23.47 -19.29 -0.78
C GLY A 54 -22.47 -19.25 -1.93
N VAL A 55 -21.75 -18.11 -2.09
CA VAL A 55 -20.70 -17.93 -3.13
C VAL A 55 -19.29 -18.19 -2.59
N ASP A 56 -19.14 -18.47 -1.30
CA ASP A 56 -17.85 -18.93 -0.77
C ASP A 56 -17.67 -20.41 -1.10
N VAL A 57 -16.91 -20.63 -2.15
CA VAL A 57 -16.64 -21.94 -2.76
C VAL A 57 -15.15 -22.09 -3.04
N ASN A 58 -14.71 -23.30 -3.37
CA ASN A 58 -13.32 -23.55 -3.75
C ASN A 58 -13.16 -23.75 -5.26
N SER A 59 -11.92 -23.90 -5.71
CA SER A 59 -11.58 -24.21 -7.10
C SER A 59 -12.27 -25.47 -7.58
N MET A 60 -12.94 -25.39 -8.70
CA MET A 60 -13.62 -26.49 -9.35
C MET A 60 -13.77 -26.24 -10.85
N LYS A 61 -13.94 -27.28 -11.64
CA LYS A 61 -13.98 -27.19 -13.10
C LYS A 61 -14.90 -26.07 -13.66
N PRO A 62 -16.13 -25.84 -13.13
CA PRO A 62 -16.98 -24.75 -13.63
C PRO A 62 -16.52 -23.34 -13.25
N LEU A 63 -15.64 -23.19 -12.25
CA LEU A 63 -15.22 -21.92 -11.66
C LEU A 63 -13.73 -21.61 -11.88
N ASP A 64 -12.97 -22.55 -12.51
CA ASP A 64 -11.54 -22.38 -12.77
C ASP A 64 -10.64 -22.65 -11.53
N ASN A 65 -9.34 -22.37 -11.66
CA ASN A 65 -8.34 -22.54 -10.60
C ASN A 65 -7.35 -21.37 -10.62
N LEU A 66 -7.24 -20.63 -9.52
CA LEU A 66 -6.36 -19.47 -9.42
C LEU A 66 -4.87 -19.80 -9.67
N CYS A 67 -4.41 -21.00 -9.28
CA CYS A 67 -3.02 -21.41 -9.51
C CYS A 67 -2.72 -21.71 -10.99
N HIS A 68 -3.74 -22.05 -11.77
CA HIS A 68 -3.62 -22.35 -13.20
C HIS A 68 -4.89 -21.92 -13.96
N PRO A 69 -5.09 -20.60 -14.15
CA PRO A 69 -6.29 -20.08 -14.80
C PRO A 69 -6.38 -20.49 -16.26
N VAL A 70 -7.52 -21.04 -16.68
CA VAL A 70 -7.79 -21.50 -18.05
C VAL A 70 -9.15 -21.06 -18.59
N SER A 71 -10.03 -20.54 -17.74
CA SER A 71 -11.39 -20.12 -18.12
C SER A 71 -11.77 -18.78 -17.46
N VAL A 72 -12.75 -18.74 -16.55
CA VAL A 72 -13.33 -17.49 -16.04
C VAL A 72 -12.35 -16.62 -15.24
N ILE A 73 -11.38 -17.21 -14.54
CA ILE A 73 -10.33 -16.44 -13.85
C ILE A 73 -9.38 -15.84 -14.88
N ARG A 74 -8.98 -16.61 -15.88
CA ARG A 74 -8.14 -16.12 -16.98
C ARG A 74 -8.82 -14.99 -17.74
N GLU A 75 -10.10 -15.13 -18.06
CA GLU A 75 -10.88 -14.07 -18.72
C GLU A 75 -10.96 -12.80 -17.86
N ALA A 76 -11.17 -12.92 -16.54
CA ALA A 76 -11.15 -11.79 -15.61
C ALA A 76 -9.78 -11.12 -15.55
N GLU A 77 -8.68 -11.88 -15.58
CA GLU A 77 -7.31 -11.36 -15.65
C GLU A 77 -7.03 -10.63 -16.97
N GLU A 78 -7.51 -11.14 -18.11
CA GLU A 78 -7.39 -10.49 -19.43
C GLU A 78 -8.17 -9.16 -19.47
N LEU A 79 -9.40 -9.13 -18.92
CA LEU A 79 -10.20 -7.92 -18.78
C LEU A 79 -9.53 -6.89 -17.84
N ALA A 80 -8.91 -7.35 -16.75
CA ALA A 80 -8.16 -6.49 -15.85
C ALA A 80 -6.91 -5.91 -16.54
N ALA A 81 -6.16 -6.72 -17.28
CA ALA A 81 -5.01 -6.24 -18.05
C ALA A 81 -5.41 -5.13 -19.04
N ASP A 82 -6.50 -5.32 -19.78
CA ASP A 82 -7.01 -4.30 -20.71
C ASP A 82 -7.47 -3.03 -19.98
N ALA A 83 -8.21 -3.17 -18.87
CA ALA A 83 -8.71 -2.03 -18.09
C ALA A 83 -7.58 -1.16 -17.50
N PHE A 84 -6.48 -1.80 -17.11
CA PHE A 84 -5.30 -1.15 -16.52
C PHE A 84 -4.20 -0.82 -17.53
N GLY A 85 -4.38 -1.16 -18.82
CA GLY A 85 -3.37 -0.93 -19.85
C GLY A 85 -2.08 -1.73 -19.65
N ALA A 86 -2.17 -2.88 -18.98
CA ALA A 86 -1.07 -3.82 -18.74
C ALA A 86 -0.99 -4.87 -19.86
N ALA A 87 0.15 -5.53 -20.00
CA ALA A 87 0.26 -6.71 -20.85
C ALA A 87 -0.41 -7.92 -20.21
N HIS A 88 -0.23 -8.09 -18.88
CA HIS A 88 -0.90 -9.11 -18.09
C HIS A 88 -1.31 -8.54 -16.73
N ALA A 89 -2.39 -9.08 -16.17
CA ALA A 89 -2.81 -8.84 -14.79
C ALA A 89 -3.04 -10.18 -14.10
N PHE A 90 -2.76 -10.22 -12.80
CA PHE A 90 -2.95 -11.39 -11.95
C PHE A 90 -3.80 -11.02 -10.75
N LEU A 91 -4.84 -11.83 -10.49
CA LEU A 91 -5.68 -11.66 -9.30
C LEU A 91 -4.91 -12.11 -8.05
N MET A 92 -4.80 -11.22 -7.08
CA MET A 92 -4.08 -11.45 -5.83
C MET A 92 -5.04 -11.46 -4.65
N VAL A 93 -5.11 -12.58 -3.94
CA VAL A 93 -5.94 -12.76 -2.73
C VAL A 93 -5.13 -12.72 -1.44
N GLY A 94 -3.85 -12.44 -1.53
CA GLY A 94 -2.93 -12.21 -0.41
C GLY A 94 -2.60 -10.72 -0.17
N GLY A 95 -3.40 -9.82 -0.74
CA GLY A 95 -3.19 -8.38 -0.68
C GLY A 95 -2.01 -7.91 -1.54
N THR A 96 -1.78 -6.61 -1.52
CA THR A 96 -0.63 -6.00 -2.17
C THR A 96 0.69 -6.48 -1.56
N THR A 97 0.68 -6.94 -0.30
CA THR A 97 1.84 -7.61 0.31
C THR A 97 2.32 -8.77 -0.56
N SER A 98 1.43 -9.69 -0.95
CA SER A 98 1.76 -10.82 -1.82
C SER A 98 2.16 -10.36 -3.23
N SER A 99 1.52 -9.32 -3.75
CA SER A 99 1.82 -8.74 -5.06
C SER A 99 3.22 -8.11 -5.09
N VAL A 100 3.58 -7.29 -4.10
CA VAL A 100 4.91 -6.68 -3.96
C VAL A 100 5.99 -7.74 -3.78
N GLN A 101 5.75 -8.73 -2.91
CA GLN A 101 6.68 -9.85 -2.76
C GLN A 101 6.89 -10.58 -4.08
N THR A 102 5.83 -10.83 -4.84
CA THR A 102 5.93 -11.46 -6.17
C THR A 102 6.78 -10.62 -7.14
N MET A 103 6.61 -9.28 -7.16
CA MET A 103 7.44 -8.41 -8.01
C MET A 103 8.93 -8.56 -7.68
N VAL A 104 9.28 -8.44 -6.41
CA VAL A 104 10.68 -8.53 -5.96
C VAL A 104 11.27 -9.93 -6.21
N LEU A 105 10.52 -11.00 -5.87
CA LEU A 105 10.95 -12.38 -6.11
C LEU A 105 11.04 -12.73 -7.60
N THR A 106 10.31 -12.03 -8.46
CA THR A 106 10.41 -12.19 -9.93
C THR A 106 11.66 -11.50 -10.46
N ALA A 107 11.99 -10.33 -9.94
CA ALA A 107 13.11 -9.52 -10.43
C ALA A 107 14.45 -9.93 -9.84
N CYS A 108 14.50 -10.37 -8.57
CA CYS A 108 15.70 -10.53 -7.78
C CYS A 108 15.96 -11.98 -7.37
N LYS A 109 17.23 -12.32 -7.31
CA LYS A 109 17.78 -13.56 -6.73
C LYS A 109 18.68 -13.23 -5.54
N ARG A 110 19.11 -14.26 -4.83
CA ARG A 110 20.06 -14.09 -3.71
C ARG A 110 21.36 -13.43 -4.18
N GLY A 111 21.72 -12.35 -3.52
CA GLY A 111 22.92 -11.56 -3.81
C GLY A 111 22.75 -10.49 -4.88
N ASP A 112 21.62 -10.45 -5.59
CA ASP A 112 21.33 -9.36 -6.51
C ASP A 112 21.10 -8.05 -5.73
N GLU A 113 21.52 -6.93 -6.29
CA GLU A 113 21.23 -5.60 -5.75
C GLU A 113 19.92 -5.05 -6.33
N ILE A 114 19.13 -4.38 -5.49
CA ILE A 114 17.92 -3.65 -5.87
C ILE A 114 17.94 -2.23 -5.31
N ILE A 115 17.75 -1.24 -6.18
CA ILE A 115 17.68 0.17 -5.80
C ILE A 115 16.24 0.48 -5.37
N LEU A 116 16.06 1.07 -4.17
CA LEU A 116 14.73 1.35 -3.62
C LEU A 116 14.79 2.48 -2.58
N PRO A 117 13.68 3.20 -2.34
CA PRO A 117 13.63 4.19 -1.27
C PRO A 117 13.56 3.50 0.10
N ARG A 118 14.12 4.13 1.14
CA ARG A 118 14.09 3.53 2.49
C ARG A 118 12.68 3.53 3.11
N ASN A 119 11.83 4.46 2.72
CA ASN A 119 10.45 4.57 3.19
C ASN A 119 9.46 3.61 2.50
N VAL A 120 9.92 2.43 2.09
CA VAL A 120 9.06 1.39 1.53
C VAL A 120 8.21 0.71 2.60
N HIS A 121 7.07 0.17 2.17
CA HIS A 121 6.26 -0.68 3.02
C HIS A 121 7.01 -1.96 3.40
N ARG A 122 6.77 -2.50 4.62
CA ARG A 122 7.47 -3.70 5.12
C ARG A 122 7.40 -4.90 4.17
N SER A 123 6.39 -4.99 3.32
CA SER A 123 6.27 -6.08 2.33
C SER A 123 7.46 -6.18 1.38
N VAL A 124 8.07 -5.04 1.03
CA VAL A 124 9.29 -5.00 0.21
C VAL A 124 10.46 -5.61 0.99
N LEU A 125 10.68 -5.15 2.22
CA LEU A 125 11.78 -5.67 3.06
C LEU A 125 11.58 -7.16 3.42
N ASN A 126 10.34 -7.59 3.64
CA ASN A 126 10.01 -9.01 3.79
C ASN A 126 10.43 -9.82 2.55
N ALA A 127 10.21 -9.28 1.35
CA ALA A 127 10.65 -9.94 0.12
C ALA A 127 12.19 -10.05 0.05
N LEU A 128 12.92 -9.02 0.50
CA LEU A 128 14.39 -9.07 0.58
C LEU A 128 14.87 -10.13 1.58
N VAL A 129 14.20 -10.28 2.73
CA VAL A 129 14.47 -11.36 3.67
C VAL A 129 14.26 -12.73 3.00
N LEU A 130 13.19 -12.88 2.23
CA LEU A 130 12.86 -14.16 1.56
C LEU A 130 13.84 -14.52 0.44
N CYS A 131 14.17 -13.56 -0.46
CA CYS A 131 15.03 -13.85 -1.63
C CYS A 131 16.51 -13.65 -1.37
N GLY A 132 16.89 -12.87 -0.36
CA GLY A 132 18.28 -12.53 -0.06
C GLY A 132 18.89 -11.51 -1.01
N ALA A 133 18.08 -10.68 -1.65
CA ALA A 133 18.59 -9.54 -2.40
C ALA A 133 19.08 -8.43 -1.45
N ILE A 134 20.02 -7.64 -1.94
CA ILE A 134 20.73 -6.60 -1.20
C ILE A 134 20.11 -5.25 -1.53
N PRO A 135 19.54 -4.53 -0.55
CA PRO A 135 18.99 -3.20 -0.81
C PRO A 135 20.08 -2.17 -1.02
N VAL A 136 19.90 -1.34 -2.05
CA VAL A 136 20.64 -0.10 -2.28
C VAL A 136 19.66 1.04 -2.01
N TYR A 137 19.74 1.64 -0.84
CA TYR A 137 18.76 2.65 -0.44
C TYR A 137 19.04 4.01 -1.09
N VAL A 138 17.97 4.58 -1.64
CA VAL A 138 17.88 6.00 -2.01
C VAL A 138 17.03 6.67 -0.95
N ASN A 139 17.67 7.42 -0.04
CA ASN A 139 16.96 8.08 1.03
C ASN A 139 16.14 9.25 0.48
N PRO A 140 14.81 9.29 0.68
CA PRO A 140 14.00 10.41 0.28
C PRO A 140 14.35 11.64 1.11
N GLU A 141 14.13 12.83 0.55
CA GLU A 141 14.12 14.06 1.34
C GLU A 141 12.95 14.05 2.31
N VAL A 142 13.07 14.78 3.39
CA VAL A 142 12.01 15.01 4.37
C VAL A 142 11.57 16.46 4.31
N ASP A 143 10.27 16.69 4.19
CA ASP A 143 9.72 18.04 4.38
C ASP A 143 9.81 18.40 5.86
N GLN A 144 10.64 19.39 6.18
CA GLN A 144 10.94 19.76 7.56
C GLN A 144 9.74 20.36 8.31
N ARG A 145 8.77 20.92 7.61
CA ARG A 145 7.55 21.47 8.21
C ARG A 145 6.55 20.38 8.53
N LEU A 146 6.40 19.41 7.61
CA LEU A 146 5.38 18.37 7.69
C LEU A 146 5.90 17.10 8.38
N GLY A 147 7.23 16.93 8.48
CA GLY A 147 7.85 15.73 9.04
C GLY A 147 7.68 14.49 8.17
N ILE A 148 7.33 14.62 6.88
CA ILE A 148 7.03 13.50 5.99
C ILE A 148 8.12 13.27 4.95
N SER A 149 8.32 12.00 4.59
CA SER A 149 9.21 11.62 3.48
C SER A 149 8.60 12.00 2.14
N LEU A 150 9.41 12.59 1.27
CA LEU A 150 9.05 12.95 -0.09
C LEU A 150 9.31 11.81 -1.10
N GLY A 151 9.23 12.10 -2.39
CA GLY A 151 9.52 11.16 -3.47
C GLY A 151 11.01 10.99 -3.73
N MET A 152 11.34 10.02 -4.59
CA MET A 152 12.72 9.78 -5.04
C MET A 152 13.13 10.85 -6.05
N ARG A 153 14.24 11.55 -5.78
CA ARG A 153 14.83 12.53 -6.69
C ARG A 153 15.55 11.85 -7.85
N ARG A 154 15.38 12.39 -9.05
CA ARG A 154 16.03 11.87 -10.26
C ARG A 154 17.54 11.79 -10.15
N GLU A 155 18.19 12.81 -9.57
CA GLU A 155 19.64 12.83 -9.37
C GLU A 155 20.13 11.70 -8.47
N GLN A 156 19.41 11.43 -7.37
CA GLN A 156 19.78 10.38 -6.43
C GLN A 156 19.60 8.99 -7.06
N VAL A 157 18.53 8.78 -7.83
CA VAL A 157 18.32 7.53 -8.58
C VAL A 157 19.41 7.35 -9.64
N ALA A 158 19.73 8.38 -10.42
CA ALA A 158 20.80 8.32 -11.42
C ALA A 158 22.17 8.04 -10.77
N LYS A 159 22.45 8.62 -9.62
CA LYS A 159 23.66 8.36 -8.84
C LYS A 159 23.70 6.90 -8.39
N ALA A 160 22.63 6.40 -7.79
CA ALA A 160 22.56 5.00 -7.33
C ALA A 160 22.75 4.01 -8.49
N ILE A 161 22.10 4.23 -9.64
CA ILE A 161 22.29 3.40 -10.84
C ILE A 161 23.76 3.41 -11.30
N LYS A 162 24.41 4.57 -11.29
CA LYS A 162 25.82 4.70 -11.69
C LYS A 162 26.78 4.00 -10.72
N GLU A 163 26.50 4.08 -9.43
CA GLU A 163 27.34 3.48 -8.36
C GLU A 163 27.10 1.98 -8.24
N HIS A 164 25.90 1.49 -8.64
CA HIS A 164 25.49 0.09 -8.59
C HIS A 164 25.05 -0.44 -9.97
N PRO A 165 25.97 -0.48 -10.96
CA PRO A 165 25.62 -0.85 -12.34
C PRO A 165 25.17 -2.31 -12.51
N ASN A 166 25.37 -3.16 -11.49
CA ASN A 166 24.94 -4.56 -11.47
C ASN A 166 23.57 -4.75 -10.78
N ALA A 167 22.95 -3.69 -10.28
CA ALA A 167 21.61 -3.78 -9.74
C ALA A 167 20.62 -4.26 -10.82
N VAL A 168 19.68 -5.12 -10.42
CA VAL A 168 18.76 -5.76 -11.39
C VAL A 168 17.44 -5.01 -11.54
N ALA A 169 17.09 -4.18 -10.55
CA ALA A 169 15.85 -3.44 -10.56
C ALA A 169 15.92 -2.12 -9.77
N VAL A 170 15.05 -1.19 -10.14
CA VAL A 170 14.69 0.00 -9.35
C VAL A 170 13.25 -0.18 -8.89
N LEU A 171 12.99 -0.09 -7.59
CA LEU A 171 11.64 -0.10 -7.03
C LEU A 171 11.26 1.31 -6.59
N VAL A 172 10.06 1.75 -6.95
CA VAL A 172 9.50 3.06 -6.61
C VAL A 172 8.20 2.89 -5.85
N ASN A 173 8.06 3.58 -4.72
CA ASN A 173 6.79 3.71 -4.00
C ASN A 173 6.05 4.94 -4.58
N ASN A 174 4.96 4.72 -5.32
CA ASN A 174 4.28 5.80 -6.06
C ASN A 174 2.77 5.57 -6.23
N PRO A 175 1.91 6.35 -5.55
CA PRO A 175 2.25 7.44 -4.64
C PRO A 175 2.69 6.94 -3.25
N THR A 176 3.28 7.83 -2.45
CA THR A 176 3.44 7.61 -1.00
C THR A 176 2.07 7.66 -0.31
N TYR A 177 2.02 7.33 0.98
CA TYR A 177 0.79 7.44 1.79
C TYR A 177 0.17 8.83 1.74
N TYR A 178 1.00 9.87 1.77
CA TYR A 178 0.57 11.28 1.76
C TYR A 178 0.22 11.82 0.39
N GLY A 179 0.33 11.00 -0.66
CA GLY A 179 0.00 11.40 -2.03
C GLY A 179 1.17 11.95 -2.85
N ILE A 180 2.39 11.92 -2.32
CA ILE A 180 3.58 12.39 -3.05
C ILE A 180 3.93 11.41 -4.18
N CYS A 181 4.14 11.92 -5.38
CA CYS A 181 4.55 11.16 -6.55
C CYS A 181 5.95 11.60 -7.03
N SER A 182 6.78 10.60 -7.35
CA SER A 182 8.08 10.78 -8.03
C SER A 182 7.92 10.96 -9.53
N ASP A 183 8.96 11.43 -10.24
CA ASP A 183 9.01 11.42 -11.71
C ASP A 183 9.18 9.98 -12.22
N LEU A 184 8.09 9.23 -12.16
CA LEU A 184 8.10 7.80 -12.50
C LEU A 184 8.53 7.54 -13.94
N ARG A 185 8.16 8.43 -14.90
CA ARG A 185 8.57 8.29 -16.30
C ARG A 185 10.08 8.43 -16.47
N ALA A 186 10.69 9.38 -15.79
CA ALA A 186 12.15 9.55 -15.83
C ALA A 186 12.86 8.39 -15.16
N ILE A 187 12.36 7.90 -14.02
CA ILE A 187 12.95 6.76 -13.30
C ILE A 187 12.87 5.49 -14.15
N VAL A 188 11.71 5.19 -14.75
CA VAL A 188 11.55 4.05 -15.68
C VAL A 188 12.57 4.12 -16.82
N ARG A 189 12.70 5.29 -17.48
CA ARG A 189 13.66 5.46 -18.56
C ARG A 189 15.10 5.22 -18.08
N MET A 190 15.52 5.81 -16.98
CA MET A 190 16.87 5.62 -16.42
C MET A 190 17.16 4.16 -16.06
N ALA A 191 16.19 3.46 -15.48
CA ALA A 191 16.31 2.03 -15.17
C ALA A 191 16.49 1.21 -16.44
N HIS A 192 15.65 1.42 -17.46
CA HIS A 192 15.73 0.70 -18.73
C HIS A 192 17.03 0.99 -19.52
N GLU A 193 17.50 2.25 -19.54
CA GLU A 193 18.78 2.62 -20.14
C GLU A 193 19.97 1.90 -19.49
N ALA A 194 19.85 1.56 -18.19
CA ALA A 194 20.83 0.78 -17.46
C ALA A 194 20.59 -0.75 -17.51
N GLY A 195 19.57 -1.22 -18.24
CA GLY A 195 19.22 -2.65 -18.34
C GLY A 195 18.55 -3.21 -17.07
N MET A 196 18.03 -2.35 -16.19
CA MET A 196 17.34 -2.71 -14.96
C MET A 196 15.82 -2.71 -15.16
N LEU A 197 15.11 -3.57 -14.42
CA LEU A 197 13.65 -3.52 -14.36
C LEU A 197 13.19 -2.35 -13.48
N CYS A 198 12.02 -1.78 -13.78
CA CYS A 198 11.35 -0.80 -12.93
C CYS A 198 10.09 -1.41 -12.31
N LEU A 199 10.06 -1.47 -10.97
CA LEU A 199 8.97 -2.00 -10.16
C LEU A 199 8.26 -0.84 -9.45
N ALA A 200 6.92 -0.80 -9.50
CA ALA A 200 6.15 0.24 -8.83
C ALA A 200 5.26 -0.37 -7.74
N ASP A 201 5.51 0.00 -6.49
CA ASP A 201 4.52 -0.18 -5.43
C ASP A 201 3.48 0.94 -5.55
N GLU A 202 2.40 0.63 -6.24
CA GLU A 202 1.29 1.54 -6.53
C GLU A 202 0.04 1.15 -5.71
N ALA A 203 0.27 0.61 -4.50
CA ALA A 203 -0.80 0.20 -3.60
C ALA A 203 -1.83 1.31 -3.35
N HIS A 204 -1.43 2.55 -3.38
CA HIS A 204 -2.28 3.73 -3.18
C HIS A 204 -2.71 4.41 -4.48
N GLY A 205 -2.39 3.86 -5.66
CA GLY A 205 -2.58 4.48 -6.97
C GLY A 205 -3.57 3.79 -7.91
N THR A 206 -4.43 2.87 -7.43
CA THR A 206 -5.42 2.16 -8.28
C THR A 206 -6.26 3.12 -9.14
N HIS A 207 -6.62 4.27 -8.61
CA HIS A 207 -7.45 5.28 -9.28
C HIS A 207 -6.71 6.03 -10.40
N PHE A 208 -5.39 6.04 -10.43
CA PHE A 208 -4.60 6.68 -11.50
C PHE A 208 -4.92 6.13 -12.89
N TYR A 209 -5.37 4.89 -12.96
CA TYR A 209 -5.75 4.22 -14.20
C TYR A 209 -7.09 4.69 -14.77
N PHE A 210 -7.94 5.30 -13.95
CA PHE A 210 -9.33 5.60 -14.32
C PHE A 210 -9.67 7.10 -14.26
N GLY A 211 -8.93 7.89 -13.49
CA GLY A 211 -9.17 9.32 -13.33
C GLY A 211 -8.59 10.18 -14.46
N GLY A 212 -9.16 11.37 -14.68
CA GLY A 212 -8.54 12.44 -15.46
C GLY A 212 -7.91 13.48 -14.52
N GLY A 213 -6.71 13.98 -14.85
CA GLY A 213 -6.03 14.99 -14.02
C GLY A 213 -5.36 14.43 -12.76
N LEU A 214 -5.28 13.11 -12.62
CA LEU A 214 -4.53 12.40 -11.59
C LEU A 214 -3.10 12.10 -12.06
N PRO A 215 -2.17 11.78 -11.16
CA PRO A 215 -0.81 11.40 -11.50
C PRO A 215 -0.73 10.23 -12.49
N VAL A 216 0.42 10.11 -13.16
CA VAL A 216 0.64 9.03 -14.13
C VAL A 216 0.67 7.68 -13.43
N SER A 217 -0.07 6.70 -13.96
CA SER A 217 -0.02 5.32 -13.47
C SER A 217 1.26 4.59 -13.92
N ALA A 218 1.66 3.56 -13.19
CA ALA A 218 2.88 2.82 -13.44
C ALA A 218 2.91 2.19 -14.84
N MET A 219 1.82 1.56 -15.29
CA MET A 219 1.76 0.98 -16.64
C MET A 219 1.82 2.07 -17.72
N ALA A 220 1.19 3.23 -17.52
CA ALA A 220 1.29 4.36 -18.46
C ALA A 220 2.67 5.05 -18.43
N ALA A 221 3.42 4.90 -17.35
CA ALA A 221 4.81 5.35 -17.26
C ALA A 221 5.79 4.36 -17.92
N GLY A 222 5.36 3.12 -18.18
CA GLY A 222 6.18 2.07 -18.78
C GLY A 222 6.91 1.18 -17.78
N ALA A 223 6.49 1.15 -16.53
CA ALA A 223 7.05 0.24 -15.52
C ALA A 223 6.87 -1.23 -15.93
N ASP A 224 7.82 -2.08 -15.55
CA ASP A 224 7.79 -3.51 -15.86
C ASP A 224 6.78 -4.27 -15.04
N MET A 225 6.65 -3.93 -13.75
CA MET A 225 5.62 -4.49 -12.88
C MET A 225 5.06 -3.42 -11.94
N ALA A 226 3.77 -3.55 -11.63
CA ALA A 226 3.10 -2.67 -10.67
C ALA A 226 2.14 -3.47 -9.78
N SER A 227 2.09 -3.09 -8.51
CA SER A 227 1.22 -3.68 -7.50
C SER A 227 0.15 -2.69 -7.08
N VAL A 228 -1.14 -2.99 -7.29
CA VAL A 228 -2.26 -2.08 -6.98
C VAL A 228 -3.24 -2.70 -5.98
N SER A 229 -3.57 -1.96 -4.91
CA SER A 229 -4.57 -2.38 -3.92
C SER A 229 -5.97 -1.96 -4.38
N MET A 230 -6.69 -2.89 -4.99
CA MET A 230 -8.06 -2.62 -5.42
C MET A 230 -9.01 -2.28 -4.25
N HIS A 231 -8.75 -2.84 -3.07
CA HIS A 231 -9.58 -2.58 -1.89
C HIS A 231 -9.40 -1.17 -1.29
N LYS A 232 -8.28 -0.46 -1.56
CA LYS A 232 -8.06 0.87 -0.99
C LYS A 232 -8.89 1.94 -1.70
N SER A 233 -8.80 2.06 -3.02
CA SER A 233 -9.54 3.08 -3.78
C SER A 233 -10.45 2.52 -4.87
N GLY A 234 -10.37 1.23 -5.16
CA GLY A 234 -11.14 0.59 -6.23
C GLY A 234 -12.47 -0.04 -5.81
N GLY A 235 -12.75 -0.14 -4.50
CA GLY A 235 -14.02 -0.62 -3.95
C GLY A 235 -14.20 -2.13 -3.89
N SER A 236 -13.14 -2.91 -3.96
CA SER A 236 -13.18 -4.36 -3.72
C SER A 236 -13.04 -4.69 -2.23
N LEU A 237 -13.24 -5.96 -1.86
CA LEU A 237 -13.09 -6.43 -0.49
C LEU A 237 -11.62 -6.35 -0.03
N THR A 238 -11.43 -6.12 1.25
CA THR A 238 -10.10 -6.07 1.89
C THR A 238 -9.26 -7.31 1.49
N GLN A 239 -7.95 -7.12 1.32
CA GLN A 239 -6.99 -8.15 0.90
C GLN A 239 -7.01 -8.45 -0.62
N SER A 240 -7.91 -7.90 -1.39
CA SER A 240 -7.94 -8.05 -2.84
C SER A 240 -7.04 -7.03 -3.54
N SER A 241 -6.18 -7.49 -4.43
CA SER A 241 -5.25 -6.65 -5.20
C SER A 241 -4.97 -7.22 -6.59
N LEU A 242 -4.26 -6.47 -7.41
CA LEU A 242 -3.77 -6.92 -8.71
C LEU A 242 -2.25 -6.76 -8.77
N LEU A 243 -1.59 -7.72 -9.41
CA LEU A 243 -0.26 -7.57 -9.94
C LEU A 243 -0.38 -7.32 -11.45
N LEU A 244 0.19 -6.22 -11.92
CA LEU A 244 0.20 -5.81 -13.31
C LEU A 244 1.60 -5.96 -13.89
N THR A 245 1.72 -6.38 -15.16
CA THR A 245 3.03 -6.50 -15.82
C THR A 245 3.03 -5.85 -17.19
N GLY A 246 4.17 -5.29 -17.55
CA GLY A 246 4.49 -4.81 -18.88
C GLY A 246 4.81 -5.96 -19.85
N PRO A 247 4.97 -5.66 -21.16
CA PRO A 247 5.14 -6.67 -22.22
C PRO A 247 6.49 -7.42 -22.15
N GLY A 248 7.50 -6.86 -21.47
CA GLY A 248 8.82 -7.48 -21.33
C GLY A 248 8.91 -8.55 -20.23
N VAL A 249 7.90 -8.68 -19.38
CA VAL A 249 7.90 -9.61 -18.26
C VAL A 249 7.29 -10.94 -18.65
N HIS A 250 7.97 -12.05 -18.32
CA HIS A 250 7.51 -13.40 -18.66
C HIS A 250 6.38 -13.86 -17.73
N ALA A 251 5.13 -13.73 -18.18
CA ALA A 251 3.92 -14.01 -17.40
C ALA A 251 3.89 -15.41 -16.76
N GLY A 252 4.40 -16.43 -17.45
CA GLY A 252 4.48 -17.80 -16.92
C GLY A 252 5.40 -17.92 -15.72
N TYR A 253 6.51 -17.19 -15.70
CA TYR A 253 7.41 -17.16 -14.55
C TYR A 253 6.80 -16.40 -13.37
N VAL A 254 6.15 -15.25 -13.63
CA VAL A 254 5.38 -14.53 -12.60
C VAL A 254 4.34 -15.44 -11.95
N ARG A 255 3.59 -16.23 -12.75
CA ARG A 255 2.62 -17.21 -12.22
C ARG A 255 3.28 -18.26 -11.33
N GLN A 256 4.47 -18.75 -11.68
CA GLN A 256 5.20 -19.69 -10.83
C GLN A 256 5.56 -19.07 -9.48
N ILE A 257 6.05 -17.82 -9.48
CA ILE A 257 6.36 -17.09 -8.23
C ILE A 257 5.09 -16.85 -7.40
N ILE A 258 3.98 -16.44 -8.02
CA ILE A 258 2.68 -16.31 -7.34
C ILE A 258 2.31 -17.63 -6.65
N ASN A 259 2.47 -18.75 -7.32
CA ASN A 259 2.10 -20.07 -6.78
C ASN A 259 3.01 -20.52 -5.61
N LEU A 260 4.18 -19.90 -5.42
CA LEU A 260 5.03 -20.13 -4.23
C LEU A 260 4.54 -19.35 -3.00
N THR A 261 3.90 -18.22 -3.19
CA THR A 261 3.59 -17.26 -2.12
C THR A 261 2.10 -17.13 -1.83
N GLN A 262 1.23 -17.51 -2.78
CA GLN A 262 -0.21 -17.37 -2.66
C GLN A 262 -0.89 -18.74 -2.36
N THR A 263 -2.03 -18.67 -1.70
CA THR A 263 -2.84 -19.88 -1.37
C THR A 263 -3.28 -20.64 -2.61
N THR A 264 -3.38 -21.98 -2.49
CA THR A 264 -3.99 -22.83 -3.51
C THR A 264 -5.52 -22.80 -3.49
N SER A 265 -6.12 -22.29 -2.41
CA SER A 265 -7.57 -22.19 -2.19
C SER A 265 -8.00 -20.73 -2.26
N GLY A 266 -7.86 -20.09 -3.42
CA GLY A 266 -8.19 -18.67 -3.60
C GLY A 266 -9.66 -18.39 -3.28
N SER A 267 -9.91 -17.35 -2.47
CA SER A 267 -11.25 -16.91 -2.09
C SER A 267 -12.03 -16.37 -3.29
N TYR A 268 -13.15 -17.00 -3.62
CA TYR A 268 -14.05 -16.54 -4.69
C TYR A 268 -14.79 -15.25 -4.31
N LEU A 269 -14.98 -14.97 -3.02
CA LEU A 269 -15.47 -13.67 -2.54
C LEU A 269 -14.50 -12.56 -2.94
N LEU A 270 -13.20 -12.74 -2.69
CA LEU A 270 -12.19 -11.75 -3.05
C LEU A 270 -12.04 -11.61 -4.57
N MET A 271 -11.94 -12.73 -5.29
CA MET A 271 -11.78 -12.71 -6.75
C MET A 271 -12.99 -12.10 -7.47
N SER A 272 -14.21 -12.44 -7.05
CA SER A 272 -15.43 -11.83 -7.62
C SER A 272 -15.55 -10.34 -7.28
N SER A 273 -15.11 -9.93 -6.08
CA SER A 273 -15.08 -8.52 -5.72
C SER A 273 -14.10 -7.73 -6.60
N LEU A 274 -12.92 -8.28 -6.93
CA LEU A 274 -11.97 -7.71 -7.89
C LEU A 274 -12.60 -7.53 -9.27
N ASP A 275 -13.23 -8.58 -9.77
CA ASP A 275 -13.84 -8.61 -11.11
C ASP A 275 -14.99 -7.60 -11.24
N ILE A 276 -15.88 -7.53 -10.23
CA ILE A 276 -16.96 -6.56 -10.15
C ILE A 276 -16.41 -5.12 -10.05
N SER A 277 -15.41 -4.90 -9.20
CA SER A 277 -14.81 -3.57 -9.00
C SER A 277 -14.08 -3.10 -10.25
N ARG A 278 -13.32 -3.98 -10.95
CA ARG A 278 -12.71 -3.69 -12.24
C ARG A 278 -13.78 -3.22 -13.25
N ARG A 279 -14.90 -3.96 -13.38
CA ARG A 279 -16.00 -3.59 -14.26
C ARG A 279 -16.59 -2.20 -13.91
N ASN A 280 -16.86 -1.95 -12.63
CA ASN A 280 -17.36 -0.65 -12.17
C ASN A 280 -16.41 0.49 -12.50
N LEU A 281 -15.11 0.31 -12.26
CA LEU A 281 -14.08 1.31 -12.55
C LEU A 281 -13.93 1.55 -14.05
N ALA A 282 -13.97 0.52 -14.88
CA ALA A 282 -13.89 0.65 -16.33
C ALA A 282 -15.07 1.45 -16.89
N GLN A 283 -16.27 1.27 -16.34
CA GLN A 283 -17.49 1.94 -16.79
C GLN A 283 -17.64 3.36 -16.22
N ARG A 284 -17.32 3.58 -14.96
CA ARG A 284 -17.69 4.78 -14.22
C ARG A 284 -16.50 5.48 -13.55
N GLY A 285 -15.31 4.88 -13.54
CA GLY A 285 -14.18 5.35 -12.74
C GLY A 285 -13.81 6.81 -13.05
N ARG A 286 -13.85 7.24 -14.31
CA ARG A 286 -13.55 8.63 -14.68
C ARG A 286 -14.51 9.64 -14.01
N GLN A 287 -15.80 9.34 -14.00
CA GLN A 287 -16.79 10.20 -13.34
C GLN A 287 -16.64 10.19 -11.84
N ILE A 288 -16.46 8.99 -11.26
CA ILE A 288 -16.32 8.81 -9.81
C ILE A 288 -15.10 9.56 -9.30
N PHE A 289 -13.93 9.37 -9.90
CA PHE A 289 -12.70 10.01 -9.41
C PHE A 289 -12.61 11.51 -9.69
N HIS A 290 -13.37 12.02 -10.65
CA HIS A 290 -13.57 13.47 -10.76
C HIS A 290 -14.34 14.00 -9.54
N GLN A 291 -15.43 13.35 -9.14
CA GLN A 291 -16.20 13.73 -7.95
C GLN A 291 -15.37 13.58 -6.65
N VAL A 292 -14.58 12.53 -6.53
CA VAL A 292 -13.67 12.33 -5.37
C VAL A 292 -12.64 13.45 -5.30
N ALA A 293 -12.05 13.83 -6.45
CA ALA A 293 -11.10 14.93 -6.52
C ALA A 293 -11.73 16.28 -6.10
N ASP A 294 -12.93 16.57 -6.60
CA ASP A 294 -13.66 17.80 -6.23
C ASP A 294 -13.97 17.84 -4.73
N MET A 295 -14.41 16.71 -4.14
CA MET A 295 -14.65 16.61 -2.70
C MET A 295 -13.38 16.79 -1.88
N ALA A 296 -12.25 16.24 -2.34
CA ALA A 296 -10.97 16.37 -1.66
C ALA A 296 -10.45 17.81 -1.67
N GLU A 297 -10.57 18.50 -2.80
CA GLU A 297 -10.18 19.92 -2.89
C GLU A 297 -11.07 20.79 -1.99
N TYR A 298 -12.40 20.60 -2.05
CA TYR A 298 -13.33 21.29 -1.16
C TYR A 298 -12.98 21.07 0.32
N ALA A 299 -12.74 19.82 0.73
CA ALA A 299 -12.36 19.51 2.12
C ALA A 299 -11.06 20.21 2.53
N ARG A 300 -10.08 20.28 1.62
CA ARG A 300 -8.80 20.93 1.85
C ARG A 300 -8.95 22.46 2.05
N GLU A 301 -9.76 23.09 1.20
CA GLU A 301 -10.05 24.53 1.30
C GLU A 301 -10.75 24.85 2.64
N GLU A 302 -11.79 24.10 3.00
CA GLU A 302 -12.55 24.31 4.24
C GLU A 302 -11.69 24.06 5.50
N ILE A 303 -10.87 23.00 5.52
CA ILE A 303 -9.96 22.72 6.64
C ILE A 303 -8.93 23.86 6.79
N ASN A 304 -8.36 24.33 5.69
CA ASN A 304 -7.41 25.45 5.73
C ASN A 304 -8.10 26.76 6.19
N ALA A 305 -9.37 26.96 5.86
CA ALA A 305 -10.16 28.12 6.32
C ALA A 305 -10.43 28.09 7.83
N ILE A 306 -10.48 26.90 8.47
CA ILE A 306 -10.56 26.80 9.94
C ILE A 306 -9.37 27.52 10.59
N GLY A 307 -8.17 27.42 9.99
CA GLY A 307 -6.88 27.89 10.53
C GLY A 307 -6.33 26.98 11.63
N GLY A 308 -5.02 27.05 11.88
CA GLY A 308 -4.32 26.15 12.81
C GLY A 308 -4.10 24.72 12.29
N TYR A 309 -4.68 24.37 11.16
CA TYR A 309 -4.38 23.19 10.37
C TYR A 309 -3.72 23.61 9.06
N TYR A 310 -3.00 22.66 8.47
CA TYR A 310 -2.53 22.81 7.09
C TYR A 310 -2.85 21.52 6.31
N ALA A 311 -3.96 21.56 5.57
CA ALA A 311 -4.30 20.53 4.61
C ALA A 311 -3.52 20.78 3.32
N PHE A 312 -2.46 19.99 3.11
CA PHE A 312 -1.53 20.20 1.99
C PHE A 312 -1.96 19.44 0.72
N GLY A 313 -1.44 19.89 -0.40
CA GLY A 313 -1.83 19.40 -1.72
C GLY A 313 -0.82 19.73 -2.81
N LYS A 314 -1.32 20.11 -3.99
CA LYS A 314 -0.51 20.39 -5.19
C LYS A 314 0.47 21.55 -5.05
N GLU A 315 0.32 22.42 -4.08
CA GLU A 315 1.28 23.49 -3.79
C GLU A 315 2.65 22.97 -3.34
N LEU A 316 2.73 21.69 -2.91
CA LEU A 316 4.02 21.06 -2.61
C LEU A 316 4.80 20.65 -3.86
N VAL A 317 4.15 20.61 -5.04
CA VAL A 317 4.81 20.18 -6.29
C VAL A 317 5.95 21.12 -6.63
N ASN A 318 7.17 20.56 -6.67
CA ASN A 318 8.41 21.30 -6.95
C ASN A 318 9.14 20.80 -8.21
N GLY A 319 8.59 19.80 -8.91
CA GLY A 319 9.17 19.21 -10.12
C GLY A 319 10.35 18.27 -9.91
N ASP A 320 10.70 17.95 -8.66
CA ASP A 320 11.80 17.05 -8.29
C ASP A 320 11.36 16.05 -7.22
N SER A 321 11.59 16.30 -5.92
CA SER A 321 11.21 15.41 -4.81
C SER A 321 9.69 15.30 -4.62
N VAL A 322 8.93 16.27 -5.07
CA VAL A 322 7.48 16.21 -5.27
C VAL A 322 7.20 16.51 -6.73
N PHE A 323 7.24 15.51 -7.57
CA PHE A 323 7.02 15.68 -9.02
C PHE A 323 5.54 15.88 -9.36
N ASP A 324 4.66 15.14 -8.69
CA ASP A 324 3.21 15.28 -8.79
C ASP A 324 2.57 14.94 -7.44
N PHE A 325 1.27 15.20 -7.29
CA PHE A 325 0.53 14.98 -6.05
C PHE A 325 -0.83 14.35 -6.30
N ASP A 326 -1.15 13.31 -5.54
CA ASP A 326 -2.47 12.67 -5.54
C ASP A 326 -3.46 13.48 -4.70
N ILE A 327 -4.28 14.26 -5.37
CA ILE A 327 -5.24 15.16 -4.71
C ILE A 327 -6.33 14.44 -3.92
N THR A 328 -6.53 13.14 -4.12
CA THR A 328 -7.52 12.35 -3.36
C THR A 328 -7.07 12.04 -1.93
N LYS A 329 -5.78 12.25 -1.62
CA LYS A 329 -5.24 12.12 -0.27
C LYS A 329 -5.49 13.39 0.52
N LEU A 330 -6.40 13.35 1.48
CA LEU A 330 -6.65 14.47 2.37
C LEU A 330 -5.73 14.37 3.59
N SER A 331 -4.52 14.87 3.41
CA SER A 331 -3.47 14.92 4.43
C SER A 331 -3.48 16.27 5.14
N VAL A 332 -3.50 16.26 6.47
CA VAL A 332 -3.64 17.48 7.28
C VAL A 332 -2.60 17.51 8.38
N HIS A 333 -1.77 18.55 8.38
CA HIS A 333 -0.83 18.82 9.47
C HIS A 333 -1.56 19.39 10.68
N THR A 334 -1.25 18.90 11.89
CA THR A 334 -2.00 19.20 13.12
C THR A 334 -1.17 19.86 14.21
N LEU A 335 0.15 19.85 14.11
CA LEU A 335 1.02 20.39 15.18
C LEU A 335 0.77 21.88 15.47
N ASP A 336 0.23 22.62 14.51
CA ASP A 336 -0.06 24.05 14.68
C ASP A 336 -1.19 24.33 15.69
N ILE A 337 -2.00 23.35 16.01
CA ILE A 337 -2.96 23.42 17.13
C ILE A 337 -2.44 22.78 18.43
N GLY A 338 -1.16 22.38 18.47
CA GLY A 338 -0.52 21.76 19.63
C GLY A 338 -0.91 20.30 19.87
N LEU A 339 -1.47 19.62 18.87
CA LEU A 339 -1.86 18.20 18.95
C LEU A 339 -1.06 17.38 17.96
N ALA A 340 -0.56 16.22 18.39
CA ALA A 340 -0.04 15.22 17.48
C ALA A 340 -1.16 14.64 16.61
N GLY A 341 -0.83 14.19 15.40
CA GLY A 341 -1.83 13.59 14.51
C GLY A 341 -2.57 12.41 15.15
N ILE A 342 -1.85 11.56 15.88
CA ILE A 342 -2.46 10.44 16.59
C ILE A 342 -3.45 10.90 17.70
N GLU A 343 -3.19 12.03 18.37
CA GLU A 343 -4.13 12.59 19.34
C GLU A 343 -5.42 13.06 18.64
N VAL A 344 -5.29 13.70 17.47
CA VAL A 344 -6.45 14.12 16.65
C VAL A 344 -7.23 12.91 16.12
N TYR A 345 -6.52 11.86 15.69
CA TYR A 345 -7.13 10.60 15.25
C TYR A 345 -7.99 9.98 16.36
N ASP A 346 -7.45 9.87 17.59
CA ASP A 346 -8.19 9.31 18.72
C ASP A 346 -9.41 10.16 19.07
N ILE A 347 -9.29 11.49 19.11
CA ILE A 347 -10.41 12.39 19.38
C ILE A 347 -11.51 12.25 18.31
N LEU A 348 -11.14 12.19 17.02
CA LEU A 348 -12.10 12.00 15.92
C LEU A 348 -12.89 10.71 16.09
N ARG A 349 -12.22 9.60 16.45
CA ARG A 349 -12.86 8.30 16.67
C ARG A 349 -13.75 8.30 17.91
N ASP A 350 -13.23 8.77 19.04
CA ASP A 350 -13.84 8.55 20.35
C ASP A 350 -14.94 9.58 20.69
N GLU A 351 -14.83 10.82 20.17
CA GLU A 351 -15.80 11.87 20.46
C GLU A 351 -16.73 12.24 19.29
N TYR A 352 -16.32 11.93 18.05
CA TYR A 352 -17.08 12.32 16.85
C TYR A 352 -17.55 11.14 15.98
N ASP A 353 -17.21 9.89 16.35
CA ASP A 353 -17.49 8.68 15.57
C ASP A 353 -16.96 8.80 14.13
N ILE A 354 -15.79 9.38 13.94
CA ILE A 354 -15.13 9.54 12.64
C ILE A 354 -13.86 8.69 12.63
N GLN A 355 -13.86 7.65 11.79
CA GLN A 355 -12.70 6.81 11.57
C GLN A 355 -11.97 7.30 10.32
N ILE A 356 -10.78 7.88 10.50
CA ILE A 356 -9.85 8.21 9.40
C ILE A 356 -8.83 7.07 9.20
N GLU A 357 -8.00 7.17 8.18
CA GLU A 357 -7.02 6.11 7.85
C GLU A 357 -5.96 5.97 8.95
N PHE A 358 -5.28 7.07 9.29
CA PHE A 358 -4.35 7.09 10.42
C PHE A 358 -4.06 8.53 10.92
N GLY A 359 -3.41 8.60 12.08
CA GLY A 359 -2.69 9.75 12.58
C GLY A 359 -1.27 9.34 12.93
N ASP A 360 -0.29 10.15 12.51
CA ASP A 360 1.11 10.02 12.92
C ASP A 360 1.50 11.11 13.94
N ILE A 361 2.79 11.39 14.06
CA ILE A 361 3.28 12.41 15.00
C ILE A 361 2.78 13.81 14.66
N GLY A 362 2.76 14.18 13.37
CA GLY A 362 2.47 15.54 12.92
C GLY A 362 1.22 15.70 12.09
N ASN A 363 0.68 14.60 11.57
CA ASN A 363 -0.33 14.65 10.52
C ASN A 363 -1.45 13.63 10.73
N ILE A 364 -2.60 13.90 10.14
CA ILE A 364 -3.66 12.91 9.93
C ILE A 364 -3.88 12.70 8.44
N LEU A 365 -4.35 11.51 8.07
CA LEU A 365 -4.76 11.16 6.71
C LEU A 365 -6.19 10.65 6.70
N ALA A 366 -7.07 11.34 5.97
CA ALA A 366 -8.34 10.81 5.54
C ALA A 366 -8.23 10.33 4.09
N TYR A 367 -8.61 9.07 3.84
CA TYR A 367 -8.48 8.41 2.55
C TYR A 367 -9.81 8.52 1.80
N LEU A 368 -9.91 9.44 0.84
CA LEU A 368 -11.12 9.59 0.05
C LEU A 368 -11.13 8.61 -1.12
N SER A 369 -12.25 7.96 -1.35
CA SER A 369 -12.41 6.93 -2.37
C SER A 369 -13.82 6.89 -2.97
N ILE A 370 -14.15 5.83 -3.69
CA ILE A 370 -15.40 5.71 -4.47
C ILE A 370 -16.68 5.66 -3.62
N GLY A 371 -16.57 5.48 -2.31
CA GLY A 371 -17.72 5.35 -1.40
C GLY A 371 -18.07 6.62 -0.63
N ASP A 372 -17.21 7.64 -0.67
CA ASP A 372 -17.38 8.84 0.15
C ASP A 372 -18.46 9.78 -0.37
N ARG A 373 -19.09 10.52 0.57
CA ARG A 373 -20.19 11.44 0.31
C ARG A 373 -19.91 12.82 0.90
N ALA A 374 -20.43 13.86 0.26
CA ALA A 374 -20.25 15.24 0.71
C ALA A 374 -20.63 15.46 2.17
N GLN A 375 -21.70 14.82 2.65
CA GLN A 375 -22.15 14.95 4.05
C GLN A 375 -21.10 14.45 5.06
N GLU A 376 -20.31 13.44 4.71
CA GLU A 376 -19.26 12.90 5.56
C GLU A 376 -18.05 13.84 5.59
N ILE A 377 -17.76 14.51 4.48
CA ILE A 377 -16.75 15.57 4.41
C ILE A 377 -17.13 16.75 5.32
N GLU A 378 -18.38 17.24 5.24
CA GLU A 378 -18.89 18.30 6.11
C GLU A 378 -18.78 17.94 7.60
N ARG A 379 -19.05 16.68 7.94
CA ARG A 379 -18.91 16.19 9.31
C ARG A 379 -17.46 16.21 9.78
N LEU A 380 -16.52 15.78 8.93
CA LEU A 380 -15.08 15.83 9.24
C LEU A 380 -14.61 17.27 9.44
N VAL A 381 -14.95 18.19 8.53
CA VAL A 381 -14.59 19.62 8.63
C VAL A 381 -15.14 20.24 9.92
N SER A 382 -16.41 19.97 10.23
CA SER A 382 -17.05 20.47 11.46
C SER A 382 -16.39 19.92 12.73
N ALA A 383 -16.02 18.62 12.74
CA ALA A 383 -15.32 18.00 13.86
C ALA A 383 -13.93 18.63 14.06
N LEU A 384 -13.15 18.84 12.99
CA LEU A 384 -11.84 19.49 13.08
C LEU A 384 -11.93 20.92 13.59
N ALA A 385 -12.95 21.70 13.19
CA ALA A 385 -13.20 23.05 13.72
C ALA A 385 -13.48 23.01 15.24
N GLU A 386 -14.28 22.06 15.68
CA GLU A 386 -14.59 21.90 17.12
C GLU A 386 -13.39 21.39 17.92
N ILE A 387 -12.61 20.45 17.37
CA ILE A 387 -11.37 19.96 17.99
C ILE A 387 -10.42 21.14 18.23
N ARG A 388 -10.18 21.97 17.22
CA ARG A 388 -9.39 23.17 17.42
C ARG A 388 -9.91 24.05 18.57
N ARG A 389 -11.19 24.34 18.59
CA ARG A 389 -11.82 25.19 19.61
C ARG A 389 -11.69 24.63 21.03
N ARG A 390 -11.80 23.27 21.19
CA ARG A 390 -11.85 22.61 22.52
C ARG A 390 -10.50 22.18 23.04
N PHE A 391 -9.60 21.73 22.14
CA PHE A 391 -8.39 20.99 22.52
C PHE A 391 -7.09 21.67 22.12
N GLN A 392 -7.12 22.82 21.43
CA GLN A 392 -5.91 23.56 21.09
C GLN A 392 -5.06 23.85 22.32
N LYS A 393 -3.76 23.58 22.24
CA LYS A 393 -2.78 23.80 23.31
C LYS A 393 -1.45 24.29 22.76
N ASP A 394 -0.48 24.59 23.65
CA ASP A 394 0.86 24.98 23.26
C ASP A 394 1.60 23.86 22.53
N LYS A 395 2.43 24.20 21.54
CA LYS A 395 3.25 23.27 20.76
C LYS A 395 4.48 22.71 21.51
N SER A 396 4.76 23.18 22.73
CA SER A 396 5.96 22.79 23.47
C SER A 396 6.05 21.26 23.67
N GLY A 397 7.21 20.70 23.34
CA GLY A 397 7.49 19.27 23.52
C GLY A 397 6.95 18.34 22.43
N LEU A 398 6.46 18.88 21.31
CA LEU A 398 6.13 18.08 20.12
C LEU A 398 7.38 17.88 19.25
N LEU A 399 7.58 16.64 18.79
CA LEU A 399 8.55 16.34 17.73
C LEU A 399 7.90 16.62 16.39
N ASP A 400 8.69 17.17 15.48
CA ASP A 400 8.29 17.56 14.11
C ASP A 400 8.92 16.70 13.01
N GLN A 401 9.69 15.67 13.37
CA GLN A 401 10.35 14.78 12.42
C GLN A 401 9.95 13.31 12.65
N GLU A 402 9.48 12.67 11.61
CA GLU A 402 9.14 11.25 11.59
C GLU A 402 10.27 10.37 11.03
N TYR A 403 11.13 10.94 10.17
CA TYR A 403 12.14 10.18 9.45
C TYR A 403 13.49 10.21 10.13
N ILE A 404 14.07 9.02 10.30
CA ILE A 404 15.42 8.83 10.81
C ILE A 404 16.24 8.08 9.75
N ASP A 405 17.42 8.60 9.41
CA ASP A 405 18.31 7.97 8.42
C ASP A 405 18.97 6.71 9.02
N PRO A 406 18.57 5.50 8.57
CA PRO A 406 19.07 4.26 9.16
C PRO A 406 20.48 3.94 8.68
N GLN A 407 21.30 3.45 9.59
CA GLN A 407 22.66 2.94 9.30
C GLN A 407 22.60 1.45 9.01
N VAL A 408 22.68 1.07 7.74
CA VAL A 408 22.69 -0.34 7.30
C VAL A 408 24.06 -0.97 7.60
N VAL A 409 24.07 -2.09 8.33
CA VAL A 409 25.29 -2.82 8.72
C VAL A 409 25.40 -4.15 7.97
N THR A 410 24.28 -4.83 7.72
CA THR A 410 24.23 -6.09 6.99
C THR A 410 22.88 -6.24 6.27
N SER A 411 22.76 -7.25 5.39
CA SER A 411 21.52 -7.45 4.64
C SER A 411 20.36 -7.85 5.55
N PRO A 412 19.09 -7.51 5.17
CA PRO A 412 17.92 -7.91 5.94
C PRO A 412 17.82 -9.42 6.15
N GLN A 413 18.19 -10.25 5.15
CA GLN A 413 18.17 -11.70 5.27
C GLN A 413 19.18 -12.20 6.30
N GLU A 414 20.42 -11.74 6.21
CA GLU A 414 21.47 -12.15 7.14
C GLU A 414 21.11 -11.79 8.57
N ALA A 415 20.62 -10.57 8.80
CA ALA A 415 20.23 -10.13 10.14
C ALA A 415 19.00 -10.89 10.67
N PHE A 416 18.03 -11.17 9.83
CA PHE A 416 16.79 -11.85 10.25
C PHE A 416 17.03 -13.30 10.68
N TYR A 417 17.96 -14.01 10.01
CA TYR A 417 18.27 -15.42 10.28
C TYR A 417 19.48 -15.63 11.18
N ALA A 418 20.22 -14.57 11.55
CA ALA A 418 21.36 -14.67 12.45
C ALA A 418 20.94 -15.05 13.88
N GLU A 419 21.90 -15.48 14.69
CA GLU A 419 21.71 -15.65 16.12
C GLU A 419 21.39 -14.31 16.80
N LYS A 420 20.37 -14.32 17.67
CA LYS A 420 19.81 -13.12 18.28
C LYS A 420 19.96 -13.17 19.80
N CYS A 421 20.04 -12.00 20.41
CA CYS A 421 19.87 -11.84 21.84
C CYS A 421 18.86 -10.70 22.12
N SER A 422 18.03 -10.91 23.15
CA SER A 422 17.06 -9.91 23.58
C SER A 422 17.69 -9.05 24.67
N LEU A 423 17.73 -7.73 24.45
CA LEU A 423 18.27 -6.76 25.41
C LEU A 423 17.18 -5.78 25.88
N PRO A 424 17.29 -5.21 27.10
CA PRO A 424 16.47 -4.10 27.50
C PRO A 424 16.55 -2.96 26.49
N PHE A 425 15.44 -2.27 26.23
CA PHE A 425 15.28 -1.31 25.15
C PHE A 425 16.45 -0.31 25.04
N ARG A 426 16.80 0.40 26.13
CA ARG A 426 17.89 1.38 26.10
C ARG A 426 19.30 0.77 26.02
N GLU A 427 19.47 -0.51 26.36
CA GLU A 427 20.74 -1.21 26.23
C GLU A 427 21.04 -1.66 24.79
N THR A 428 20.06 -1.47 23.87
CA THR A 428 20.22 -1.81 22.44
C THR A 428 20.92 -0.71 21.64
N GLU A 429 21.20 0.43 22.24
CA GLU A 429 21.94 1.53 21.60
C GLU A 429 23.26 1.03 20.99
N GLY A 430 23.52 1.40 19.72
CA GLY A 430 24.70 1.00 18.97
C GLY A 430 24.69 -0.44 18.47
N LYS A 431 23.73 -1.28 18.87
CA LYS A 431 23.58 -2.67 18.39
C LYS A 431 22.91 -2.72 17.02
N VAL A 432 22.97 -3.87 16.38
CA VAL A 432 22.33 -4.12 15.09
C VAL A 432 20.99 -4.83 15.31
N CYS A 433 19.91 -4.24 14.85
CA CYS A 433 18.57 -4.78 14.99
C CYS A 433 18.40 -6.07 14.18
N SER A 434 17.66 -7.05 14.71
CA SER A 434 17.35 -8.31 14.04
C SER A 434 15.84 -8.50 13.78
N GLU A 435 15.04 -7.51 14.06
CA GLU A 435 13.57 -7.53 13.87
C GLU A 435 13.07 -6.22 13.26
N PHE A 436 11.81 -6.22 12.82
CA PHE A 436 11.15 -5.01 12.36
C PHE A 436 10.56 -4.25 13.54
N VAL A 437 10.72 -2.92 13.55
CA VAL A 437 10.04 -2.04 14.50
C VAL A 437 9.31 -0.96 13.73
N MET A 438 7.99 -0.88 13.92
CA MET A 438 7.12 0.05 13.20
C MET A 438 6.12 0.70 14.14
N CYS A 439 5.81 1.96 13.89
CA CYS A 439 4.52 2.54 14.27
C CYS A 439 3.49 2.13 13.20
N TYR A 440 2.34 1.63 13.59
CA TYR A 440 1.32 1.19 12.62
C TYR A 440 -0.02 1.88 12.89
N PRO A 441 -0.69 2.37 11.85
CA PRO A 441 -0.24 2.61 10.48
C PRO A 441 0.88 3.67 10.38
N PRO A 442 1.67 3.78 9.28
CA PRO A 442 1.44 3.23 7.93
C PRO A 442 2.13 1.90 7.60
N GLY A 443 2.87 1.27 8.51
CA GLY A 443 3.55 0.00 8.23
C GLY A 443 4.89 0.17 7.50
N ILE A 444 5.50 1.34 7.61
CA ILE A 444 6.87 1.63 7.18
C ILE A 444 7.80 1.37 8.38
N PRO A 445 8.80 0.49 8.25
CA PRO A 445 9.71 0.22 9.35
C PRO A 445 10.57 1.42 9.74
N ILE A 446 10.55 1.78 11.02
CA ILE A 446 11.49 2.71 11.64
C ILE A 446 12.85 2.04 11.76
N LEU A 447 12.85 0.76 12.18
CA LEU A 447 14.00 -0.13 12.15
C LEU A 447 13.66 -1.38 11.33
N ALA A 448 14.62 -1.82 10.54
CA ALA A 448 14.59 -3.10 9.84
C ALA A 448 15.76 -3.99 10.29
N PRO A 449 15.66 -5.32 10.10
CA PRO A 449 16.78 -6.21 10.36
C PRO A 449 18.03 -5.78 9.60
N GLY A 450 19.18 -5.72 10.30
CA GLY A 450 20.45 -5.31 9.73
C GLY A 450 20.83 -3.84 9.92
N GLU A 451 19.94 -3.05 10.51
CA GLU A 451 20.18 -1.63 10.77
C GLU A 451 20.68 -1.41 12.20
N ARG A 452 21.54 -0.39 12.38
CA ARG A 452 22.06 0.02 13.68
C ARG A 452 21.03 0.84 14.42
N ILE A 453 20.84 0.52 15.69
CA ILE A 453 19.95 1.25 16.60
C ILE A 453 20.70 2.49 17.10
N THR A 454 20.24 3.68 16.75
CA THR A 454 20.81 4.96 17.19
C THR A 454 20.03 5.56 18.36
N PRO A 455 20.63 6.50 19.14
CA PRO A 455 19.92 7.18 20.20
C PRO A 455 18.65 7.89 19.71
N GLU A 456 18.70 8.51 18.53
CA GLU A 456 17.58 9.24 17.92
C GLU A 456 16.40 8.31 17.62
N ILE A 457 16.68 7.08 17.17
CA ILE A 457 15.65 6.05 16.94
C ILE A 457 14.99 5.65 18.26
N LEU A 458 15.77 5.46 19.33
CA LEU A 458 15.22 5.11 20.64
C LEU A 458 14.36 6.23 21.20
N ASP A 459 14.82 7.48 21.11
CA ASP A 459 14.06 8.66 21.56
C ASP A 459 12.75 8.82 20.78
N TYR A 460 12.79 8.61 19.46
CA TYR A 460 11.60 8.63 18.60
C TYR A 460 10.59 7.55 19.00
N LEU A 461 11.05 6.31 19.20
CA LEU A 461 10.18 5.19 19.58
C LEU A 461 9.52 5.40 20.95
N GLU A 462 10.26 5.95 21.94
CA GLU A 462 9.69 6.31 23.24
C GLU A 462 8.63 7.42 23.12
N TYR A 463 8.93 8.45 22.35
CA TYR A 463 8.00 9.53 22.12
C TYR A 463 6.71 9.04 21.43
N ALA A 464 6.84 8.26 20.35
CA ALA A 464 5.69 7.72 19.62
C ALA A 464 4.83 6.83 20.52
N LYS A 465 5.44 5.99 21.37
CA LYS A 465 4.75 5.19 22.36
C LYS A 465 4.03 6.05 23.40
N ALA A 466 4.67 7.09 23.91
CA ALA A 466 4.07 8.03 24.88
C ALA A 466 2.86 8.79 24.29
N LYS A 467 2.82 8.97 22.97
CA LYS A 467 1.70 9.56 22.23
C LYS A 467 0.59 8.57 21.89
N GLY A 468 0.74 7.30 22.22
CA GLY A 468 -0.28 6.27 21.98
C GLY A 468 -0.14 5.54 20.64
N CYS A 469 0.96 5.72 19.90
CA CYS A 469 1.19 4.95 18.66
C CYS A 469 1.35 3.46 18.97
N ASN A 470 0.64 2.62 18.22
CA ASN A 470 0.78 1.16 18.32
C ASN A 470 2.10 0.70 17.72
N MET A 471 2.92 0.00 18.51
CA MET A 471 4.14 -0.63 18.02
C MET A 471 3.84 -2.01 17.46
N THR A 472 4.34 -2.29 16.28
CA THR A 472 4.18 -3.59 15.61
C THR A 472 5.50 -4.07 15.02
N GLY A 473 5.64 -5.40 14.95
CA GLY A 473 6.83 -6.04 14.38
C GLY A 473 7.81 -6.61 15.39
N PRO A 474 8.11 -5.96 16.54
CA PRO A 474 8.94 -6.55 17.57
C PRO A 474 8.27 -7.78 18.19
N GLU A 475 9.10 -8.71 18.69
CA GLU A 475 8.65 -9.86 19.46
C GLU A 475 7.99 -9.40 20.79
N ASP A 476 8.53 -8.36 21.41
CA ASP A 476 7.93 -7.67 22.56
C ASP A 476 7.09 -6.47 22.08
N PRO A 477 5.75 -6.56 22.09
CA PRO A 477 4.88 -5.48 21.60
C PRO A 477 4.95 -4.21 22.48
N ASP A 478 5.39 -4.34 23.72
CA ASP A 478 5.59 -3.22 24.62
C ASP A 478 6.93 -2.52 24.45
N ILE A 479 7.80 -3.05 23.57
CA ILE A 479 9.17 -2.58 23.30
C ILE A 479 9.98 -2.31 24.59
N LEU A 480 9.75 -3.08 25.65
CA LEU A 480 10.62 -3.08 26.83
C LEU A 480 11.97 -3.70 26.51
N ARG A 481 11.98 -4.60 25.53
CA ARG A 481 13.15 -5.30 25.00
C ARG A 481 13.13 -5.31 23.48
N LEU A 482 14.29 -5.33 22.86
CA LEU A 482 14.45 -5.54 21.42
C LEU A 482 15.45 -6.66 21.13
N ASN A 483 15.20 -7.39 20.04
CA ASN A 483 16.13 -8.40 19.55
C ASN A 483 17.20 -7.77 18.67
N VAL A 484 18.45 -8.06 19.00
CA VAL A 484 19.66 -7.60 18.31
C VAL A 484 20.53 -8.79 17.92
N LEU A 485 21.48 -8.60 17.00
CA LEU A 485 22.42 -9.63 16.61
C LEU A 485 23.33 -9.99 17.77
N ALA A 486 23.48 -11.29 18.06
CA ALA A 486 24.41 -11.75 19.09
C ALA A 486 25.87 -11.46 18.67
N GLY A 487 26.65 -10.85 19.58
CA GLY A 487 28.09 -10.62 19.38
C GLY A 487 28.44 -9.46 18.43
N ARG A 488 27.51 -8.61 18.05
CA ARG A 488 27.75 -7.39 17.23
C ARG A 488 27.21 -6.13 17.88
#